data_7eaf768e3c8c1345d27a699cf1410594
#
_entry.id   7eaf768e3c8c1345d27a699cf1410594
#
_cell.length_a   1.000
_cell.length_b   1.000
_cell.length_c   1.000
_cell.angle_alpha   90.00
_cell.angle_beta   90.00
_cell.angle_gamma   90.00
#
_symmetry.space_group_name_H-M   'P 1'
#
loop_
_entity.id
_entity.type
_entity.pdbx_description
1 polymer ?
#
loop_
_entity_poly.entity_id
_entity_poly.type
_entity_poly.pdbx_seq_one_letter_code
_entity_poly.pdbx_strand_id
1 'polypeptide(L)'
;MVEDINHADIHQVRNEWGASTFPMVPGHEIAGVVTGIGAKSTRYKMRDRVAVGCFVDSCRKCGLCREGLEQYCAEGPTLTYNAVERDGKNLTQGGYSNKIVVDEYYVLRIPENIPMNRAAPLLCAGITLYSPLMHWKAGPGKKVGIIGLGGLGH
;
A
#
# COMPACT_ATOMS: atom_id res chain seq x y z
N MET A 1 14.86 1.62 4.54
CA MET A 1 13.60 1.61 3.77
C MET A 1 13.89 2.03 2.34
N VAL A 2 13.18 1.48 1.38
CA VAL A 2 13.16 1.90 -0.02
C VAL A 2 11.71 2.30 -0.31
N GLU A 3 11.51 3.43 -0.96
CA GLU A 3 10.21 3.95 -1.37
C GLU A 3 10.26 4.28 -2.85
N ASP A 4 9.19 3.99 -3.59
CA ASP A 4 9.08 4.43 -4.97
C ASP A 4 8.36 5.77 -5.06
N ILE A 5 8.69 6.56 -6.09
CA ILE A 5 8.03 7.86 -6.32
C ILE A 5 6.83 7.64 -7.24
N ASN A 6 5.66 7.68 -6.67
CA ASN A 6 4.41 7.52 -7.40
C ASN A 6 3.80 8.86 -7.76
N HIS A 7 3.16 8.94 -8.93
CA HIS A 7 2.44 10.14 -9.37
C HIS A 7 1.33 10.57 -8.40
N ALA A 8 0.71 9.61 -7.71
CA ALA A 8 -0.29 9.87 -6.68
C ALA A 8 0.28 10.70 -5.52
N ASP A 9 1.55 10.47 -5.12
CA ASP A 9 2.19 11.26 -4.08
C ASP A 9 2.35 12.73 -4.50
N ILE A 10 2.70 12.96 -5.78
CA ILE A 10 2.83 14.31 -6.34
C ILE A 10 1.49 15.03 -6.35
N HIS A 11 0.43 14.37 -6.84
CA HIS A 11 -0.93 14.92 -6.83
C HIS A 11 -1.40 15.26 -5.42
N GLN A 12 -1.12 14.38 -4.45
CA GLN A 12 -1.52 14.59 -3.06
C GLN A 12 -0.76 15.77 -2.43
N VAL A 13 0.56 15.84 -2.61
CA VAL A 13 1.38 16.96 -2.08
C VAL A 13 0.98 18.29 -2.69
N ARG A 14 0.58 18.32 -3.96
CA ARG A 14 0.09 19.53 -4.64
C ARG A 14 -1.36 19.86 -4.33
N ASN A 15 -2.03 19.04 -3.53
CA ASN A 15 -3.47 19.17 -3.24
C ASN A 15 -4.36 19.22 -4.50
N GLU A 16 -3.96 18.53 -5.54
CA GLU A 16 -4.69 18.51 -6.80
C GLU A 16 -6.05 17.78 -6.70
N TRP A 17 -6.21 16.93 -5.68
CA TRP A 17 -7.48 16.26 -5.36
C TRP A 17 -8.32 16.99 -4.29
N GLY A 18 -7.84 18.12 -3.76
CA GLY A 18 -8.60 18.97 -2.84
C GLY A 18 -8.80 18.42 -1.43
N ALA A 19 -8.04 17.41 -1.01
CA ALA A 19 -8.21 16.73 0.28
C ALA A 19 -6.89 16.52 1.05
N SER A 20 -5.88 17.36 0.79
CA SER A 20 -4.57 17.23 1.46
C SER A 20 -4.56 17.92 2.79
N THR A 21 -4.09 17.24 3.82
CA THR A 21 -3.89 17.77 5.18
C THR A 21 -2.39 17.90 5.47
N PHE A 22 -1.95 19.05 5.91
CA PHE A 22 -0.56 19.35 6.22
C PHE A 22 -0.34 19.60 7.72
N PRO A 23 0.83 19.22 8.28
CA PRO A 23 2.01 18.63 7.62
C PRO A 23 1.80 17.18 7.24
N MET A 24 2.40 16.75 6.12
CA MET A 24 2.23 15.40 5.54
C MET A 24 3.59 14.81 5.17
N VAL A 25 3.78 13.54 5.46
CA VAL A 25 4.84 12.70 4.90
C VAL A 25 4.18 11.75 3.91
N PRO A 26 4.36 11.90 2.59
CA PRO A 26 3.78 11.01 1.60
C PRO A 26 4.54 9.68 1.48
N GLY A 27 4.15 8.86 0.50
CA GLY A 27 4.76 7.58 0.19
C GLY A 27 3.91 6.38 0.61
N HIS A 28 3.58 5.51 -0.34
CA HIS A 28 2.71 4.34 -0.14
C HIS A 28 3.18 3.10 -0.89
N GLU A 29 4.41 3.09 -1.36
CA GLU A 29 5.07 1.95 -2.02
C GLU A 29 6.35 1.59 -1.25
N ILE A 30 6.18 1.15 0.00
CA ILE A 30 7.25 1.04 0.99
C ILE A 30 7.81 -0.37 1.01
N ALA A 31 9.11 -0.53 0.76
CA ALA A 31 9.83 -1.77 0.99
C ALA A 31 10.90 -1.56 2.09
N GLY A 32 10.97 -2.45 3.04
CA GLY A 32 11.86 -2.27 4.19
C GLY A 32 12.22 -3.57 4.90
N VAL A 33 12.87 -3.41 6.03
CA VAL A 33 13.18 -4.50 6.95
C VAL A 33 12.61 -4.20 8.33
N VAL A 34 12.16 -5.24 9.00
CA VAL A 34 11.64 -5.14 10.36
C VAL A 34 12.77 -4.77 11.30
N THR A 35 12.65 -3.63 11.98
CA THR A 35 13.61 -3.12 12.97
C THR A 35 13.07 -3.08 14.40
N GLY A 36 11.77 -3.35 14.57
CA GLY A 36 11.10 -3.46 15.87
C GLY A 36 9.81 -4.27 15.72
N ILE A 37 9.44 -4.97 16.77
CA ILE A 37 8.26 -5.84 16.81
C ILE A 37 7.48 -5.54 18.09
N GLY A 38 6.17 -5.32 17.95
CA GLY A 38 5.27 -5.20 19.09
C GLY A 38 5.11 -6.52 19.86
N ALA A 39 4.87 -6.45 21.15
CA ALA A 39 4.78 -7.62 22.03
C ALA A 39 3.70 -8.65 21.61
N LYS A 40 2.71 -8.23 20.81
CA LYS A 40 1.62 -9.10 20.32
C LYS A 40 1.83 -9.58 18.90
N SER A 41 2.87 -9.12 18.21
CA SER A 41 3.17 -9.53 16.83
C SER A 41 3.66 -10.97 16.78
N THR A 42 3.14 -11.73 15.84
CA THR A 42 3.46 -13.17 15.67
C THR A 42 3.84 -13.53 14.23
N ARG A 43 3.55 -12.65 13.26
CA ARG A 43 3.72 -12.95 11.84
C ARG A 43 5.13 -12.66 11.32
N TYR A 44 5.85 -11.76 11.97
CA TYR A 44 7.16 -11.27 11.54
C TYR A 44 8.20 -11.35 12.63
N LYS A 45 9.45 -11.37 12.24
CA LYS A 45 10.62 -11.29 13.10
C LYS A 45 11.56 -10.19 12.68
N MET A 46 12.48 -9.82 13.56
CA MET A 46 13.54 -8.85 13.25
C MET A 46 14.27 -9.22 11.96
N ARG A 47 14.53 -8.25 11.12
CA ARG A 47 15.22 -8.35 9.83
C ARG A 47 14.40 -9.02 8.71
N ASP A 48 13.16 -9.42 8.93
CA ASP A 48 12.29 -9.85 7.83
C ASP A 48 12.16 -8.73 6.79
N ARG A 49 12.17 -9.10 5.51
CA ARG A 49 11.95 -8.21 4.39
C ARG A 49 10.45 -8.04 4.18
N VAL A 50 10.00 -6.81 4.28
CA VAL A 50 8.58 -6.49 4.33
C VAL A 50 8.21 -5.30 3.44
N ALA A 51 6.94 -5.22 3.11
CA ALA A 51 6.36 -4.18 2.29
C ALA A 51 5.06 -3.66 2.88
N VAL A 52 4.77 -2.38 2.63
CA VAL A 52 3.51 -1.72 2.98
C VAL A 52 3.00 -0.97 1.75
N GLY A 53 1.77 -1.22 1.37
CA GLY A 53 1.13 -0.62 0.20
C GLY A 53 0.23 0.57 0.54
N CYS A 54 -0.88 0.70 -0.20
CA CYS A 54 -1.72 1.89 -0.21
C CYS A 54 -2.54 2.12 1.07
N PHE A 55 -2.72 1.11 1.94
CA PHE A 55 -3.50 1.26 3.17
C PHE A 55 -2.91 0.43 4.32
N VAL A 56 -3.13 0.90 5.53
CA VAL A 56 -2.52 0.39 6.77
C VAL A 56 -3.55 -0.06 7.81
N ASP A 57 -4.84 0.17 7.56
CA ASP A 57 -5.91 -0.29 8.44
C ASP A 57 -7.28 -0.34 7.73
N SER A 58 -8.25 -1.01 8.35
CA SER A 58 -9.66 -1.06 7.95
C SER A 58 -10.53 -1.31 9.17
N CYS A 59 -11.86 -1.35 9.00
CA CYS A 59 -12.74 -1.65 10.14
C CYS A 59 -12.63 -3.09 10.65
N ARG A 60 -12.08 -4.02 9.88
CA ARG A 60 -11.86 -5.45 10.19
C ARG A 60 -13.11 -6.27 10.56
N LYS A 61 -14.31 -5.66 10.55
CA LYS A 61 -15.57 -6.27 11.03
C LYS A 61 -16.66 -6.36 9.98
N CYS A 62 -16.65 -5.53 8.93
CA CYS A 62 -17.63 -5.61 7.85
C CYS A 62 -17.44 -6.89 7.00
N GLY A 63 -18.46 -7.24 6.21
CA GLY A 63 -18.43 -8.44 5.36
C GLY A 63 -17.20 -8.47 4.46
N LEU A 64 -16.92 -7.36 3.76
CA LEU A 64 -15.77 -7.26 2.84
C LEU A 64 -14.42 -7.44 3.55
N CYS A 65 -14.24 -6.87 4.75
CA CYS A 65 -13.01 -7.11 5.53
C CYS A 65 -12.87 -8.56 5.98
N ARG A 66 -13.97 -9.24 6.30
CA ARG A 66 -13.94 -10.66 6.68
C ARG A 66 -13.64 -11.59 5.52
N GLU A 67 -13.88 -11.13 4.31
CA GLU A 67 -13.57 -11.84 3.05
C GLU A 67 -12.17 -11.52 2.52
N GLY A 68 -11.37 -10.69 3.22
CA GLY A 68 -10.03 -10.28 2.78
C GLY A 68 -10.07 -9.21 1.67
N LEU A 69 -11.11 -8.43 1.62
CA LEU A 69 -11.34 -7.37 0.64
C LEU A 69 -11.32 -5.99 1.32
N GLU A 70 -10.32 -5.75 2.16
CA GLU A 70 -10.19 -4.55 2.98
C GLU A 70 -10.13 -3.26 2.17
N GLN A 71 -9.66 -3.31 0.93
CA GLN A 71 -9.67 -2.17 0.00
C GLN A 71 -11.08 -1.66 -0.29
N TYR A 72 -12.10 -2.50 -0.08
CA TYR A 72 -13.52 -2.17 -0.21
C TYR A 72 -14.22 -2.08 1.14
N CYS A 73 -13.51 -1.81 2.21
CA CYS A 73 -14.07 -1.67 3.55
C CYS A 73 -15.27 -0.73 3.55
N ALA A 74 -16.39 -1.14 4.13
CA ALA A 74 -17.62 -0.34 4.18
C ALA A 74 -17.47 0.99 4.91
N GLU A 75 -16.52 1.08 5.84
CA GLU A 75 -16.16 2.32 6.55
C GLU A 75 -14.97 3.05 5.89
N GLY A 76 -14.54 2.60 4.71
CA GLY A 76 -13.31 3.06 4.04
C GLY A 76 -12.04 2.41 4.64
N PRO A 77 -11.04 2.06 3.83
CA PRO A 77 -9.72 1.70 4.32
C PRO A 77 -8.99 2.93 4.86
N THR A 78 -8.09 2.75 5.81
CA THR A 78 -7.20 3.82 6.27
C THR A 78 -5.97 3.83 5.38
N LEU A 79 -5.78 4.91 4.63
CA LEU A 79 -4.65 5.05 3.70
C LEU A 79 -3.33 5.18 4.46
N THR A 80 -2.24 4.82 3.80
CA THR A 80 -0.89 4.79 4.37
C THR A 80 -0.40 6.18 4.79
N TYR A 81 -0.89 7.22 4.13
CA TYR A 81 -0.68 8.61 4.54
C TYR A 81 -1.92 9.47 4.21
N ASN A 82 -1.97 10.66 4.77
CA ASN A 82 -3.06 11.64 4.59
C ASN A 82 -4.46 11.09 4.95
N ALA A 83 -4.54 10.16 5.88
CA ALA A 83 -5.80 9.64 6.41
C ALA A 83 -5.84 9.79 7.92
N VAL A 84 -7.03 9.87 8.49
CA VAL A 84 -7.20 9.84 9.95
C VAL A 84 -7.14 8.38 10.39
N GLU A 85 -6.28 8.10 11.37
CA GLU A 85 -6.20 6.78 12.00
C GLU A 85 -7.53 6.40 12.67
N ARG A 86 -7.74 5.11 12.92
CA ARG A 86 -8.97 4.62 13.57
C ARG A 86 -9.17 5.12 15.00
N ASP A 87 -8.17 5.74 15.59
CA ASP A 87 -8.27 6.44 16.87
C ASP A 87 -9.01 7.79 16.76
N GLY A 88 -9.23 8.29 15.54
CA GLY A 88 -9.90 9.56 15.25
C GLY A 88 -9.07 10.81 15.57
N LYS A 89 -7.78 10.69 15.85
CA LYS A 89 -6.92 11.78 16.33
C LYS A 89 -5.69 12.02 15.47
N ASN A 90 -5.01 10.94 15.12
CA ASN A 90 -3.73 11.03 14.42
C ASN A 90 -3.94 10.93 12.91
N LEU A 91 -3.02 11.55 12.16
CA LEU A 91 -2.93 11.39 10.72
C LEU A 91 -1.85 10.36 10.40
N THR A 92 -2.17 9.47 9.48
CA THR A 92 -1.19 8.53 8.94
C THR A 92 -0.11 9.27 8.17
N GLN A 93 1.13 8.78 8.29
CA GLN A 93 2.33 9.32 7.66
C GLN A 93 3.01 8.22 6.85
N GLY A 94 3.44 8.55 5.64
CA GLY A 94 3.93 7.58 4.66
C GLY A 94 5.42 7.27 4.73
N GLY A 95 5.89 6.65 3.66
CA GLY A 95 7.19 6.01 3.55
C GLY A 95 8.38 6.91 3.26
N TYR A 96 8.17 8.19 2.90
CA TYR A 96 9.30 9.14 2.79
C TYR A 96 9.86 9.52 4.17
N SER A 97 10.12 8.49 4.96
CA SER A 97 10.62 8.55 6.31
C SER A 97 11.64 7.43 6.57
N ASN A 98 12.34 7.47 7.68
CA ASN A 98 13.28 6.42 8.04
C ASN A 98 12.61 5.16 8.62
N LYS A 99 11.41 5.31 9.19
CA LYS A 99 10.67 4.25 9.87
C LYS A 99 9.17 4.52 9.75
N ILE A 100 8.40 3.45 9.70
CA ILE A 100 6.94 3.47 9.82
C ILE A 100 6.51 2.37 10.80
N VAL A 101 5.46 2.60 11.56
CA VAL A 101 4.82 1.60 12.42
C VAL A 101 3.50 1.22 11.79
N VAL A 102 3.32 -0.07 11.52
CA VAL A 102 2.14 -0.60 10.83
C VAL A 102 1.70 -1.88 11.54
N ASP A 103 0.39 -2.09 11.63
CA ASP A 103 -0.16 -3.36 12.10
C ASP A 103 0.28 -4.50 11.18
N GLU A 104 0.74 -5.61 11.76
CA GLU A 104 1.28 -6.74 11.00
C GLU A 104 0.32 -7.35 9.99
N TYR A 105 -0.97 -7.11 10.12
CA TYR A 105 -1.98 -7.57 9.18
C TYR A 105 -1.89 -6.88 7.81
N TYR A 106 -1.44 -5.62 7.80
CA TYR A 106 -1.26 -4.81 6.58
C TYR A 106 0.17 -4.81 6.06
N VAL A 107 1.02 -5.64 6.61
CA VAL A 107 2.39 -5.83 6.17
C VAL A 107 2.48 -7.05 5.27
N LEU A 108 3.21 -6.95 4.16
CA LEU A 108 3.44 -8.02 3.20
C LEU A 108 4.88 -8.52 3.31
N ARG A 109 5.08 -9.81 3.09
CA ARG A 109 6.42 -10.41 3.03
C ARG A 109 6.99 -10.26 1.62
N ILE A 110 8.21 -9.73 1.51
CA ILE A 110 8.92 -9.68 0.23
C ILE A 110 9.73 -10.97 0.06
N PRO A 111 9.47 -11.75 -1.01
CA PRO A 111 10.26 -12.94 -1.35
C PRO A 111 11.75 -12.60 -1.53
N GLU A 112 12.63 -13.53 -1.17
CA GLU A 112 14.08 -13.31 -1.21
C GLU A 112 14.63 -13.05 -2.62
N ASN A 113 14.01 -13.62 -3.63
CA ASN A 113 14.38 -13.47 -5.04
C ASN A 113 13.94 -12.13 -5.66
N ILE A 114 13.19 -11.28 -4.94
CA ILE A 114 12.79 -9.95 -5.43
C ILE A 114 13.68 -8.90 -4.76
N PRO A 115 14.48 -8.12 -5.50
CA PRO A 115 15.22 -6.98 -4.94
C PRO A 115 14.27 -5.94 -4.34
N MET A 116 14.67 -5.31 -3.23
CA MET A 116 13.83 -4.36 -2.49
C MET A 116 13.33 -3.20 -3.36
N ASN A 117 14.22 -2.65 -4.20
CA ASN A 117 13.88 -1.56 -5.13
C ASN A 117 12.93 -1.97 -6.26
N ARG A 118 12.76 -3.27 -6.50
CA ARG A 118 11.78 -3.80 -7.46
C ARG A 118 10.48 -4.23 -6.78
N ALA A 119 10.51 -4.41 -5.46
CA ALA A 119 9.33 -4.76 -4.69
C ALA A 119 8.41 -3.54 -4.46
N ALA A 120 9.00 -2.36 -4.24
CA ALA A 120 8.24 -1.14 -3.94
C ALA A 120 7.17 -0.81 -5.00
N PRO A 121 7.47 -0.72 -6.31
CA PRO A 121 6.46 -0.39 -7.32
C PRO A 121 5.34 -1.44 -7.46
N LEU A 122 5.52 -2.65 -6.94
CA LEU A 122 4.47 -3.67 -6.98
C LEU A 122 3.29 -3.38 -6.03
N LEU A 123 3.50 -2.50 -5.05
CA LEU A 123 2.55 -2.28 -3.95
C LEU A 123 1.41 -1.34 -4.30
N CYS A 124 1.56 -0.56 -5.35
CA CYS A 124 0.50 0.27 -5.94
C CYS A 124 0.39 -0.02 -7.44
N ALA A 125 1.38 0.32 -8.24
CA ALA A 125 1.35 0.13 -9.68
C ALA A 125 1.13 -1.34 -10.06
N GLY A 126 1.89 -2.26 -9.48
CA GLY A 126 1.80 -3.69 -9.77
C GLY A 126 0.44 -4.28 -9.43
N ILE A 127 -0.08 -4.07 -8.21
CA ILE A 127 -1.38 -4.60 -7.81
C ILE A 127 -2.54 -3.96 -8.57
N THR A 128 -2.43 -2.68 -8.94
CA THR A 128 -3.43 -1.97 -9.73
C THR A 128 -3.62 -2.60 -11.10
N LEU A 129 -2.56 -3.13 -11.69
CA LEU A 129 -2.62 -3.82 -12.99
C LEU A 129 -2.99 -5.30 -12.82
N TYR A 130 -2.41 -5.96 -11.83
CA TYR A 130 -2.63 -7.39 -11.60
C TYR A 130 -4.08 -7.71 -11.22
N SER A 131 -4.69 -6.91 -10.34
CA SER A 131 -6.03 -7.16 -9.83
C SER A 131 -7.11 -7.23 -10.92
N PRO A 132 -7.24 -6.26 -11.86
CA PRO A 132 -8.22 -6.36 -12.93
C PRO A 132 -7.93 -7.49 -13.92
N LEU A 133 -6.66 -7.77 -14.22
CA LEU A 133 -6.30 -8.88 -15.10
C LEU A 133 -6.77 -10.23 -14.50
N MET A 134 -6.58 -10.42 -13.21
CA MET A 134 -7.04 -11.62 -12.51
C MET A 134 -8.57 -11.66 -12.41
N HIS A 135 -9.20 -10.54 -12.07
CA HIS A 135 -10.66 -10.46 -11.95
C HIS A 135 -11.36 -10.83 -13.27
N TRP A 136 -10.88 -10.31 -14.36
CA TRP A 136 -11.43 -10.56 -15.70
C TRP A 136 -10.85 -11.79 -16.37
N LYS A 137 -10.02 -12.58 -15.66
CA LYS A 137 -9.41 -13.81 -16.15
C LYS A 137 -8.65 -13.60 -17.46
N ALA A 138 -7.90 -12.50 -17.55
CA ALA A 138 -7.00 -12.24 -18.66
C ALA A 138 -5.91 -13.32 -18.69
N GLY A 139 -5.67 -13.93 -19.86
CA GLY A 139 -4.72 -15.03 -19.98
C GLY A 139 -4.67 -15.57 -21.40
N PRO A 140 -4.07 -16.73 -21.62
CA PRO A 140 -3.92 -17.35 -22.93
C PRO A 140 -5.25 -17.38 -23.71
N GLY A 141 -5.21 -16.93 -24.96
CA GLY A 141 -6.38 -16.86 -25.84
C GLY A 141 -7.29 -15.65 -25.62
N LYS A 142 -7.00 -14.76 -24.67
CA LYS A 142 -7.71 -13.50 -24.47
C LYS A 142 -7.01 -12.36 -25.20
N LYS A 143 -7.79 -11.41 -25.73
CA LYS A 143 -7.28 -10.15 -26.26
C LYS A 143 -7.49 -9.07 -25.21
N VAL A 144 -6.43 -8.36 -24.86
CA VAL A 144 -6.44 -7.24 -23.90
C VAL A 144 -6.05 -5.97 -24.64
N GLY A 145 -6.84 -4.93 -24.52
CA GLY A 145 -6.52 -3.60 -25.04
C GLY A 145 -6.00 -2.71 -23.93
N ILE A 146 -4.94 -1.96 -24.19
CA ILE A 146 -4.37 -0.97 -23.26
C ILE A 146 -4.56 0.41 -23.89
N ILE A 147 -5.18 1.32 -23.14
CA ILE A 147 -5.39 2.70 -23.56
C ILE A 147 -4.48 3.58 -22.70
N GLY A 148 -3.48 4.21 -23.33
CA GLY A 148 -2.46 5.03 -22.69
C GLY A 148 -1.22 4.21 -22.27
N LEU A 149 -0.04 4.68 -22.67
CA LEU A 149 1.26 4.07 -22.37
C LEU A 149 2.03 4.94 -21.37
N GLY A 150 1.39 5.27 -20.25
CA GLY A 150 2.04 5.92 -19.11
C GLY A 150 2.69 4.92 -18.16
N GLY A 151 2.97 5.33 -16.93
CA GLY A 151 3.61 4.49 -15.90
C GLY A 151 2.90 3.17 -15.61
N LEU A 152 1.58 3.11 -15.80
CA LEU A 152 0.80 1.88 -15.63
C LEU A 152 0.55 1.12 -16.94
N GLY A 153 0.57 1.80 -18.09
CA GLY A 153 0.16 1.19 -19.36
C GLY A 153 1.26 0.41 -20.07
N HIS A 154 2.51 0.62 -19.73
CA HIS A 154 3.63 -0.10 -20.32
C HIS A 154 4.05 -1.29 -19.45
#